data_1811c3163b0aae94c7c18cbab1e8c16d
#
_entry.id   1811c3163b0aae94c7c18cbab1e8c16d
#
_cell.length_a   1.000
_cell.length_b   1.000
_cell.length_c   1.000
_cell.angle_alpha   90.00
_cell.angle_beta   90.00
_cell.angle_gamma   90.00
#
_symmetry.space_group_name_H-M   'P 1'
#
loop_
_entity.id
_entity.type
_entity.pdbx_description
1 polymer ?
#
loop_
_entity_poly.entity_id
_entity_poly.type
_entity_poly.pdbx_seq_one_letter_code
_entity_poly.pdbx_strand_id
1 'polypeptide(L)'
;MRVLVVTSGVPFIKGGAEILADNLADALRAAGHAAELVCIPFKHYPPDRIPNQILACRLLDLTESCGVRIDRIIGLKFPAYLIPHPNKVIWLLHQHRSAYELWDHPIAGDLIRCPDGPVIREAVRRADREMIPEAKAVYTLSENVSRRLSRFCNISSQPLYNPPAHAKLFHNGSVEDYFFFPSRITGVKRQMLVLQAMARCRKRTVVRFAGEADNPGELAACMQAIQNFRLESRVEWLGWISEERKRELYANCLGVLFPPVDEDYGYITLEAMLSSKPVITCSDSGGPLEFVVNRETGLVADPQPESLAQAMDSLWMDRRFSAALGDAGRARYQDLGISWDHVVEKLLC
;
A
#
# COMPACT_ATOMS: atom_id res chain seq x y z
N MET A 1 -20.13 1.06 -21.49
CA MET A 1 -19.24 -0.10 -21.71
C MET A 1 -19.51 -1.12 -20.62
N ARG A 2 -19.29 -2.42 -20.95
CA ARG A 2 -19.20 -3.51 -19.94
C ARG A 2 -17.74 -3.75 -19.61
N VAL A 3 -17.38 -3.53 -18.36
CA VAL A 3 -15.99 -3.57 -17.89
C VAL A 3 -15.87 -4.57 -16.75
N LEU A 4 -14.91 -5.49 -16.85
CA LEU A 4 -14.56 -6.34 -15.72
C LEU A 4 -13.29 -5.82 -15.06
N VAL A 5 -13.36 -5.60 -13.75
CA VAL A 5 -12.19 -5.39 -12.91
C VAL A 5 -11.71 -6.77 -12.45
N VAL A 6 -10.54 -7.21 -12.89
CA VAL A 6 -10.01 -8.53 -12.56
C VAL A 6 -8.88 -8.43 -11.54
N THR A 7 -9.03 -9.11 -10.44
CA THR A 7 -8.05 -9.13 -9.36
C THR A 7 -7.88 -10.53 -8.78
N SER A 8 -6.90 -10.71 -7.94
CA SER A 8 -6.73 -11.92 -7.15
C SER A 8 -6.85 -11.61 -5.66
N GLY A 9 -7.41 -12.51 -4.90
CA GLY A 9 -7.59 -12.35 -3.46
C GLY A 9 -7.43 -13.64 -2.70
N VAL A 10 -7.08 -13.51 -1.43
CA VAL A 10 -7.12 -14.62 -0.47
C VAL A 10 -8.49 -14.58 0.21
N PRO A 11 -9.28 -15.67 0.17
CA PRO A 11 -10.59 -15.70 0.81
C PRO A 11 -10.53 -15.27 2.28
N PHE A 12 -11.53 -14.51 2.72
CA PHE A 12 -11.69 -13.97 4.08
C PHE A 12 -10.69 -12.87 4.49
N ILE A 13 -9.75 -12.48 3.61
CA ILE A 13 -8.81 -11.40 3.89
C ILE A 13 -9.21 -10.18 3.06
N LYS A 14 -9.44 -9.03 3.71
CA LYS A 14 -9.63 -7.73 3.07
C LYS A 14 -8.49 -6.80 3.46
N GLY A 15 -7.82 -6.26 2.45
CA GLY A 15 -6.75 -5.27 2.60
C GLY A 15 -6.92 -4.13 1.60
N GLY A 16 -5.90 -3.28 1.48
CA GLY A 16 -5.94 -2.12 0.57
C GLY A 16 -6.21 -2.47 -0.89
N ALA A 17 -5.73 -3.62 -1.36
CA ALA A 17 -5.94 -4.07 -2.74
C ALA A 17 -7.40 -4.43 -3.03
N GLU A 18 -8.06 -5.13 -2.11
CA GLU A 18 -9.46 -5.52 -2.22
C GLU A 18 -10.37 -4.27 -2.13
N ILE A 19 -10.07 -3.35 -1.21
CA ILE A 19 -10.79 -2.07 -1.10
C ILE A 19 -10.63 -1.23 -2.37
N LEU A 20 -9.43 -1.18 -2.96
CA LEU A 20 -9.19 -0.48 -4.21
C LEU A 20 -10.02 -1.08 -5.36
N ALA A 21 -10.08 -2.41 -5.47
CA ALA A 21 -10.83 -3.09 -6.52
C ALA A 21 -12.35 -2.82 -6.40
N ASP A 22 -12.89 -2.87 -5.18
CA ASP A 22 -14.29 -2.50 -4.90
C ASP A 22 -14.55 -1.04 -5.30
N ASN A 23 -13.71 -0.10 -4.85
CA ASN A 23 -13.84 1.33 -5.14
C ASN A 23 -13.72 1.65 -6.65
N LEU A 24 -12.84 0.94 -7.38
CA LEU A 24 -12.74 1.10 -8.83
C LEU A 24 -14.03 0.65 -9.53
N ALA A 25 -14.58 -0.50 -9.15
CA ALA A 25 -15.83 -0.99 -9.72
C ALA A 25 -16.99 0.01 -9.44
N ASP A 26 -17.03 0.58 -8.24
CA ASP A 26 -18.04 1.58 -7.89
C ASP A 26 -17.82 2.91 -8.66
N ALA A 27 -16.58 3.35 -8.84
CA ALA A 27 -16.28 4.54 -9.63
C ALA A 27 -16.68 4.36 -11.11
N LEU A 28 -16.43 3.19 -11.70
CA LEU A 28 -16.86 2.85 -13.05
C LEU A 28 -18.39 2.87 -13.18
N ARG A 29 -19.11 2.32 -12.20
CA ARG A 29 -20.58 2.37 -12.17
C ARG A 29 -21.11 3.79 -12.03
N ALA A 30 -20.50 4.59 -11.16
CA ALA A 30 -20.86 6.01 -10.98
C ALA A 30 -20.63 6.82 -12.25
N ALA A 31 -19.63 6.46 -13.08
CA ALA A 31 -19.38 7.04 -14.40
C ALA A 31 -20.32 6.51 -15.52
N GLY A 32 -21.32 5.68 -15.19
CA GLY A 32 -22.34 5.19 -16.12
C GLY A 32 -21.94 3.92 -16.91
N HIS A 33 -20.95 3.16 -16.44
CA HIS A 33 -20.53 1.90 -17.04
C HIS A 33 -21.13 0.70 -16.29
N ALA A 34 -21.39 -0.39 -17.01
CA ALA A 34 -21.68 -1.68 -16.38
C ALA A 34 -20.36 -2.29 -15.94
N ALA A 35 -20.08 -2.29 -14.65
CA ALA A 35 -18.81 -2.78 -14.11
C ALA A 35 -19.03 -3.86 -13.06
N GLU A 36 -18.23 -4.93 -13.15
CA GLU A 36 -18.22 -6.01 -12.18
C GLU A 36 -16.81 -6.40 -11.76
N LEU A 37 -16.69 -6.90 -10.52
CA LEU A 37 -15.46 -7.39 -9.96
C LEU A 37 -15.37 -8.91 -10.14
N VAL A 38 -14.30 -9.37 -10.77
CA VAL A 38 -13.94 -10.79 -10.86
C VAL A 38 -12.71 -11.04 -9.99
N CYS A 39 -12.91 -11.69 -8.86
CA CYS A 39 -11.84 -12.03 -7.93
C CYS A 39 -11.43 -13.50 -8.10
N ILE A 40 -10.19 -13.73 -8.54
CA ILE A 40 -9.62 -15.07 -8.68
C ILE A 40 -9.02 -15.49 -7.33
N PRO A 41 -9.45 -16.60 -6.72
CA PRO A 41 -8.81 -17.10 -5.52
C PRO A 41 -7.33 -17.38 -5.76
N PHE A 42 -6.47 -16.77 -4.95
CA PHE A 42 -5.01 -16.92 -5.09
C PHE A 42 -4.39 -17.49 -3.83
N LYS A 43 -3.63 -18.56 -4.00
CA LYS A 43 -2.88 -19.19 -2.92
C LYS A 43 -1.41 -19.26 -3.31
N HIS A 44 -0.56 -18.52 -2.59
CA HIS A 44 0.89 -18.45 -2.85
C HIS A 44 1.69 -19.52 -2.07
N TYR A 45 1.02 -20.34 -1.29
CA TYR A 45 1.65 -21.41 -0.50
C TYR A 45 0.87 -22.73 -0.65
N PRO A 46 1.51 -23.88 -0.80
CA PRO A 46 2.95 -23.97 -1.09
C PRO A 46 3.26 -23.33 -2.45
N PRO A 47 4.47 -22.73 -2.64
CA PRO A 47 4.80 -21.93 -3.81
C PRO A 47 4.79 -22.69 -5.15
N ASP A 48 4.94 -24.02 -5.13
CA ASP A 48 4.83 -24.91 -6.31
C ASP A 48 3.48 -24.79 -7.04
N ARG A 49 2.45 -24.25 -6.38
CA ARG A 49 1.14 -23.99 -6.98
C ARG A 49 1.08 -22.72 -7.84
N ILE A 50 2.03 -21.81 -7.72
CA ILE A 50 2.02 -20.53 -8.45
C ILE A 50 2.01 -20.74 -9.98
N PRO A 51 2.83 -21.62 -10.60
CA PRO A 51 2.75 -21.86 -12.04
C PRO A 51 1.38 -22.37 -12.51
N ASN A 52 0.72 -23.24 -11.73
CA ASN A 52 -0.62 -23.72 -12.05
C ASN A 52 -1.66 -22.58 -12.02
N GLN A 53 -1.52 -21.62 -11.13
CA GLN A 53 -2.41 -20.48 -11.05
C GLN A 53 -2.19 -19.47 -12.19
N ILE A 54 -0.93 -19.32 -12.65
CA ILE A 54 -0.64 -18.58 -13.89
C ILE A 54 -1.37 -19.23 -15.05
N LEU A 55 -1.24 -20.55 -15.22
CA LEU A 55 -1.90 -21.32 -16.29
C LEU A 55 -3.43 -21.19 -16.18
N ALA A 56 -4.00 -21.33 -14.98
CA ALA A 56 -5.44 -21.19 -14.78
C ALA A 56 -5.94 -19.82 -15.25
N CYS A 57 -5.24 -18.73 -14.92
CA CYS A 57 -5.59 -17.39 -15.41
C CYS A 57 -5.49 -17.28 -16.93
N ARG A 58 -4.53 -17.95 -17.55
CA ARG A 58 -4.36 -17.94 -19.03
C ARG A 58 -5.44 -18.72 -19.78
N LEU A 59 -6.10 -19.66 -19.13
CA LEU A 59 -7.19 -20.46 -19.71
C LEU A 59 -8.57 -19.82 -19.55
N LEU A 60 -8.69 -18.75 -18.78
CA LEU A 60 -9.96 -18.04 -18.63
C LEU A 60 -10.27 -17.21 -19.87
N ASP A 61 -11.48 -17.39 -20.41
CA ASP A 61 -12.06 -16.52 -21.41
C ASP A 61 -13.07 -15.57 -20.76
N LEU A 62 -12.75 -14.27 -20.78
CA LEU A 62 -13.61 -13.20 -20.28
C LEU A 62 -14.02 -12.25 -21.41
N THR A 63 -14.08 -12.72 -22.65
CA THR A 63 -14.50 -11.90 -23.81
C THR A 63 -16.00 -11.72 -23.92
N GLU A 64 -16.77 -12.66 -23.31
CA GLU A 64 -18.23 -12.60 -23.28
C GLU A 64 -18.78 -13.24 -22.00
N SER A 65 -20.05 -12.97 -21.70
CA SER A 65 -20.81 -13.64 -20.66
C SER A 65 -22.27 -13.79 -21.13
N CYS A 66 -22.76 -15.04 -21.20
CA CYS A 66 -24.12 -15.38 -21.66
C CYS A 66 -24.49 -14.75 -23.01
N GLY A 67 -23.58 -14.80 -23.99
CA GLY A 67 -23.77 -14.19 -25.32
C GLY A 67 -23.62 -12.67 -25.35
N VAL A 68 -23.21 -12.07 -24.25
CA VAL A 68 -23.03 -10.63 -24.14
C VAL A 68 -21.53 -10.28 -24.04
N ARG A 69 -21.08 -9.52 -25.01
CA ARG A 69 -19.67 -9.10 -25.11
C ARG A 69 -19.23 -8.28 -23.89
N ILE A 70 -18.05 -8.57 -23.39
CA ILE A 70 -17.30 -7.74 -22.46
C ILE A 70 -16.41 -6.78 -23.25
N ASP A 71 -16.53 -5.46 -23.03
CA ASP A 71 -15.85 -4.47 -23.83
C ASP A 71 -14.38 -4.31 -23.40
N ARG A 72 -14.08 -4.46 -22.10
CA ARG A 72 -12.75 -4.25 -21.52
C ARG A 72 -12.56 -5.03 -20.24
N ILE A 73 -11.32 -5.48 -20.00
CA ILE A 73 -10.88 -5.91 -18.67
C ILE A 73 -9.80 -4.98 -18.13
N ILE A 74 -9.82 -4.74 -16.81
CA ILE A 74 -8.81 -3.98 -16.08
C ILE A 74 -8.17 -4.94 -15.08
N GLY A 75 -6.90 -5.31 -15.34
CA GLY A 75 -6.14 -6.24 -14.49
C GLY A 75 -5.39 -5.50 -13.40
N LEU A 76 -5.55 -5.93 -12.13
CA LEU A 76 -4.98 -5.25 -10.97
C LEU A 76 -3.81 -5.98 -10.33
N LYS A 77 -3.96 -7.24 -10.00
CA LYS A 77 -3.07 -8.00 -9.12
C LYS A 77 -2.66 -9.34 -9.72
N PHE A 78 -1.41 -9.77 -9.43
CA PHE A 78 -0.92 -11.09 -9.85
C PHE A 78 -1.76 -12.22 -9.21
N PRO A 79 -2.10 -13.29 -9.96
CA PRO A 79 -1.88 -13.50 -11.40
C PRO A 79 -3.04 -13.04 -12.30
N ALA A 80 -4.10 -12.42 -11.76
CA ALA A 80 -5.31 -12.09 -12.50
C ALA A 80 -5.08 -11.14 -13.69
N TYR A 81 -4.10 -10.21 -13.63
CA TYR A 81 -3.77 -9.35 -14.77
C TYR A 81 -3.16 -10.11 -15.97
N LEU A 82 -2.81 -11.41 -15.79
CA LEU A 82 -2.34 -12.26 -16.87
C LEU A 82 -3.48 -12.81 -17.75
N ILE A 83 -4.75 -12.69 -17.34
CA ILE A 83 -5.91 -13.13 -18.12
C ILE A 83 -5.88 -12.47 -19.51
N PRO A 84 -6.03 -13.25 -20.61
CA PRO A 84 -6.06 -12.70 -21.96
C PRO A 84 -7.37 -11.98 -22.24
N HIS A 85 -7.29 -10.85 -22.94
CA HIS A 85 -8.46 -10.16 -23.46
C HIS A 85 -8.02 -9.18 -24.57
N PRO A 86 -8.75 -9.06 -25.72
CA PRO A 86 -8.35 -8.21 -26.82
C PRO A 86 -8.34 -6.71 -26.48
N ASN A 87 -9.03 -6.32 -25.41
CA ASN A 87 -9.07 -4.95 -24.90
C ASN A 87 -8.68 -4.90 -23.42
N LYS A 88 -7.49 -5.45 -23.10
CA LYS A 88 -6.95 -5.46 -21.76
C LYS A 88 -6.21 -4.15 -21.43
N VAL A 89 -6.47 -3.60 -20.27
CA VAL A 89 -5.68 -2.56 -19.62
C VAL A 89 -5.19 -3.11 -18.28
N ILE A 90 -3.96 -2.83 -17.92
CA ILE A 90 -3.43 -3.20 -16.61
C ILE A 90 -3.26 -1.95 -15.76
N TRP A 91 -3.81 -1.97 -14.57
CA TRP A 91 -3.47 -1.04 -13.49
C TRP A 91 -2.79 -1.83 -12.37
N LEU A 92 -1.48 -1.97 -12.52
CA LEU A 92 -0.66 -2.85 -11.70
C LEU A 92 -0.51 -2.29 -10.29
N LEU A 93 -1.05 -3.00 -9.29
CA LEU A 93 -0.82 -2.65 -7.88
C LEU A 93 0.61 -3.01 -7.46
N HIS A 94 1.03 -4.21 -7.76
CA HIS A 94 2.39 -4.72 -7.63
C HIS A 94 2.53 -6.04 -8.37
N GLN A 95 3.75 -6.42 -8.70
CA GLN A 95 4.10 -7.76 -9.17
C GLN A 95 4.09 -8.76 -7.99
N HIS A 96 4.37 -10.04 -8.24
CA HIS A 96 4.57 -11.00 -7.14
C HIS A 96 5.91 -10.73 -6.45
N ARG A 97 5.91 -9.87 -5.42
CA ARG A 97 7.06 -9.18 -4.84
C ARG A 97 8.21 -10.11 -4.42
N SER A 98 7.92 -11.31 -3.91
CA SER A 98 8.96 -12.28 -3.55
C SER A 98 9.69 -12.90 -4.75
N ALA A 99 9.19 -12.72 -5.97
CA ALA A 99 9.94 -13.03 -7.20
C ALA A 99 10.86 -11.89 -7.67
N TYR A 100 10.77 -10.70 -7.06
CA TYR A 100 11.44 -9.48 -7.48
C TYR A 100 12.24 -8.84 -6.34
N GLU A 101 11.84 -7.67 -5.86
CA GLU A 101 12.57 -6.87 -4.88
C GLU A 101 12.61 -7.48 -3.46
N LEU A 102 11.70 -8.37 -3.14
CA LEU A 102 11.69 -9.09 -1.86
C LEU A 102 12.33 -10.49 -1.95
N TRP A 103 12.97 -10.84 -3.07
CA TRP A 103 13.54 -12.18 -3.27
C TRP A 103 14.52 -12.59 -2.16
N ASP A 104 15.45 -11.73 -1.83
CA ASP A 104 16.50 -11.94 -0.82
C ASP A 104 16.23 -11.19 0.49
N HIS A 105 15.01 -10.65 0.63
CA HIS A 105 14.65 -9.92 1.84
C HIS A 105 14.60 -10.85 3.05
N PRO A 106 15.28 -10.54 4.18
CA PRO A 106 15.47 -11.47 5.29
C PRO A 106 14.16 -11.93 5.96
N ILE A 107 13.11 -11.11 5.90
CA ILE A 107 11.80 -11.42 6.50
C ILE A 107 10.79 -11.86 5.44
N ALA A 108 10.69 -11.13 4.32
CA ALA A 108 9.63 -11.29 3.32
C ALA A 108 10.03 -12.14 2.10
N GLY A 109 11.30 -12.57 1.99
CA GLY A 109 11.80 -13.44 0.93
C GLY A 109 11.41 -14.90 1.19
N ASP A 110 10.18 -15.29 0.89
CA ASP A 110 9.67 -16.64 1.10
C ASP A 110 10.11 -17.61 -0.01
N LEU A 111 10.09 -17.19 -1.28
CA LEU A 111 10.44 -18.04 -2.41
C LEU A 111 11.91 -18.52 -2.40
N ILE A 112 12.86 -17.69 -1.98
CA ILE A 112 14.28 -18.06 -1.94
C ILE A 112 14.54 -19.24 -0.98
N ARG A 113 13.65 -19.43 0.01
CA ARG A 113 13.74 -20.49 1.02
C ARG A 113 13.14 -21.82 0.55
N CYS A 114 12.47 -21.83 -0.61
CA CYS A 114 11.84 -23.02 -1.16
C CYS A 114 12.81 -23.76 -2.09
N PRO A 115 12.82 -25.11 -2.09
CA PRO A 115 13.70 -25.89 -2.97
C PRO A 115 13.56 -25.50 -4.45
N ASP A 116 12.34 -25.34 -4.95
CA ASP A 116 12.03 -24.96 -6.34
C ASP A 116 11.89 -23.44 -6.53
N GLY A 117 12.25 -22.65 -5.53
CA GLY A 117 12.11 -21.20 -5.53
C GLY A 117 12.67 -20.50 -6.77
N PRO A 118 13.91 -20.81 -7.23
CA PRO A 118 14.46 -20.22 -8.44
C PRO A 118 13.65 -20.54 -9.71
N VAL A 119 13.11 -21.75 -9.82
CA VAL A 119 12.29 -22.19 -10.97
C VAL A 119 10.94 -21.46 -10.97
N ILE A 120 10.31 -21.38 -9.80
CA ILE A 120 9.04 -20.64 -9.62
C ILE A 120 9.23 -19.16 -9.90
N ARG A 121 10.32 -18.56 -9.38
CA ARG A 121 10.70 -17.18 -9.68
C ARG A 121 10.79 -16.92 -11.17
N GLU A 122 11.48 -17.77 -11.91
CA GLU A 122 11.64 -17.61 -13.36
C GLU A 122 10.30 -17.77 -14.09
N ALA A 123 9.44 -18.70 -13.66
CA ALA A 123 8.08 -18.84 -14.22
C ALA A 123 7.25 -17.56 -14.04
N VAL A 124 7.30 -16.94 -12.86
CA VAL A 124 6.62 -15.65 -12.59
C VAL A 124 7.19 -14.53 -13.47
N ARG A 125 8.52 -14.40 -13.51
CA ARG A 125 9.20 -13.34 -14.28
C ARG A 125 8.98 -13.49 -15.79
N ARG A 126 8.96 -14.72 -16.28
CA ARG A 126 8.66 -15.01 -17.68
C ARG A 126 7.21 -14.65 -18.00
N ALA A 127 6.26 -15.04 -17.15
CA ALA A 127 4.86 -14.71 -17.34
C ALA A 127 4.64 -13.19 -17.40
N ASP A 128 5.25 -12.42 -16.49
CA ASP A 128 5.14 -10.97 -16.49
C ASP A 128 5.76 -10.36 -17.77
N ARG A 129 6.97 -10.76 -18.14
CA ARG A 129 7.65 -10.25 -19.35
C ARG A 129 6.90 -10.52 -20.66
N GLU A 130 6.26 -11.69 -20.77
CA GLU A 130 5.56 -12.10 -21.99
C GLU A 130 4.12 -11.60 -22.04
N MET A 131 3.41 -11.49 -20.90
CA MET A 131 1.96 -11.32 -20.87
C MET A 131 1.49 -9.91 -20.43
N ILE A 132 2.32 -9.15 -19.71
CA ILE A 132 1.99 -7.74 -19.42
C ILE A 132 1.95 -6.90 -20.71
N PRO A 133 2.89 -7.08 -21.69
CA PRO A 133 2.85 -6.34 -22.94
C PRO A 133 1.64 -6.63 -23.85
N GLU A 134 0.84 -7.66 -23.59
CA GLU A 134 -0.42 -7.89 -24.28
C GLU A 134 -1.48 -6.79 -24.00
N ALA A 135 -1.29 -6.03 -22.92
CA ALA A 135 -2.21 -4.96 -22.56
C ALA A 135 -2.05 -3.74 -23.49
N LYS A 136 -3.16 -3.10 -23.83
CA LYS A 136 -3.16 -1.86 -24.62
C LYS A 136 -2.51 -0.68 -23.90
N ALA A 137 -2.64 -0.66 -22.58
CA ALA A 137 -1.98 0.31 -21.70
C ALA A 137 -1.62 -0.35 -20.37
N VAL A 138 -0.51 0.10 -19.78
CA VAL A 138 -0.05 -0.34 -18.46
C VAL A 138 0.10 0.88 -17.57
N TYR A 139 -0.75 0.95 -16.57
CA TYR A 139 -0.65 1.89 -15.47
C TYR A 139 -0.13 1.18 -14.22
N THR A 140 0.42 1.93 -13.30
CA THR A 140 0.89 1.42 -12.00
C THR A 140 0.31 2.26 -10.88
N LEU A 141 0.18 1.66 -9.71
CA LEU A 141 -0.39 2.34 -8.54
C LEU A 141 0.47 3.53 -8.08
N SER A 142 1.77 3.51 -8.41
CA SER A 142 2.74 4.53 -8.01
C SER A 142 3.94 4.57 -8.96
N GLU A 143 4.72 5.63 -8.88
CA GLU A 143 6.02 5.74 -9.55
C GLU A 143 7.00 4.66 -9.05
N ASN A 144 6.93 4.31 -7.77
CA ASN A 144 7.75 3.24 -7.19
C ASN A 144 7.48 1.89 -7.87
N VAL A 145 6.20 1.54 -8.09
CA VAL A 145 5.82 0.33 -8.83
C VAL A 145 6.23 0.43 -10.31
N SER A 146 6.11 1.60 -10.92
CA SER A 146 6.55 1.87 -12.30
C SER A 146 8.06 1.63 -12.47
N ARG A 147 8.87 2.15 -11.56
CA ARG A 147 10.33 1.93 -11.55
C ARG A 147 10.71 0.47 -11.38
N ARG A 148 10.00 -0.28 -10.51
CA ARG A 148 10.22 -1.72 -10.34
C ARG A 148 9.88 -2.49 -11.62
N LEU A 149 8.74 -2.21 -12.24
CA LEU A 149 8.31 -2.85 -13.49
C LEU A 149 9.32 -2.58 -14.62
N SER A 150 9.79 -1.36 -14.77
CA SER A 150 10.84 -1.00 -15.71
C SER A 150 12.15 -1.72 -15.41
N ARG A 151 12.61 -1.67 -14.15
CA ARG A 151 13.88 -2.31 -13.70
C ARG A 151 13.91 -3.81 -13.93
N PHE A 152 12.82 -4.52 -13.63
CA PHE A 152 12.82 -5.99 -13.61
C PHE A 152 12.31 -6.63 -14.91
N CYS A 153 11.43 -5.94 -15.64
CA CYS A 153 10.80 -6.47 -16.84
C CYS A 153 11.08 -5.65 -18.10
N ASN A 154 11.70 -4.48 -17.98
CA ASN A 154 11.90 -3.52 -19.07
C ASN A 154 10.58 -3.09 -19.74
N ILE A 155 9.52 -2.93 -18.94
CA ILE A 155 8.20 -2.50 -19.38
C ILE A 155 7.96 -1.08 -18.86
N SER A 156 7.61 -0.18 -19.79
CA SER A 156 7.21 1.19 -19.47
C SER A 156 5.77 1.22 -18.98
N SER A 157 5.50 2.07 -18.00
CA SER A 157 4.16 2.28 -17.45
C SER A 157 4.00 3.73 -16.98
N GLN A 158 2.77 4.13 -16.71
CA GLN A 158 2.45 5.46 -16.17
C GLN A 158 1.87 5.31 -14.76
N PRO A 159 2.35 6.06 -13.77
CA PRO A 159 1.73 6.07 -12.46
C PRO A 159 0.33 6.68 -12.56
N LEU A 160 -0.62 6.08 -11.86
CA LEU A 160 -2.01 6.50 -11.81
C LEU A 160 -2.50 6.41 -10.36
N TYR A 161 -2.52 7.56 -9.70
CA TYR A 161 -2.86 7.65 -8.28
C TYR A 161 -4.38 7.64 -8.09
N ASN A 162 -4.84 7.01 -7.02
CA ASN A 162 -6.24 7.04 -6.61
C ASN A 162 -6.42 7.58 -5.19
N PRO A 163 -7.56 8.19 -4.88
CA PRO A 163 -7.83 8.66 -3.53
C PRO A 163 -8.00 7.48 -2.56
N PRO A 164 -7.65 7.66 -1.27
CA PRO A 164 -8.01 6.69 -0.24
C PRO A 164 -9.53 6.56 -0.11
N ALA A 165 -9.98 5.45 0.45
CA ALA A 165 -11.41 5.26 0.75
C ALA A 165 -11.92 6.40 1.64
N HIS A 166 -13.13 6.89 1.32
CA HIS A 166 -13.77 7.95 2.08
C HIS A 166 -12.94 9.25 2.24
N ALA A 167 -12.11 9.59 1.23
CA ALA A 167 -11.20 10.76 1.26
C ALA A 167 -11.88 12.07 1.75
N LYS A 168 -13.15 12.28 1.40
CA LYS A 168 -13.93 13.47 1.79
C LYS A 168 -14.27 13.55 3.30
N LEU A 169 -14.13 12.44 4.03
CA LEU A 169 -14.46 12.38 5.46
C LEU A 169 -13.26 12.67 6.37
N PHE A 170 -12.04 12.72 5.82
CA PHE A 170 -10.86 13.09 6.59
C PHE A 170 -10.85 14.60 6.84
N HIS A 171 -10.51 14.99 8.05
CA HIS A 171 -10.49 16.39 8.49
C HIS A 171 -9.38 16.60 9.52
N ASN A 172 -9.03 17.86 9.76
CA ASN A 172 -8.14 18.26 10.85
C ASN A 172 -8.95 18.51 12.12
N GLY A 173 -8.47 18.02 13.26
CA GLY A 173 -9.06 18.20 14.60
C GLY A 173 -8.09 18.84 15.58
N SER A 174 -8.46 18.84 16.87
CA SER A 174 -7.61 19.35 17.95
C SER A 174 -6.41 18.40 18.15
N VAL A 175 -5.21 18.97 18.20
CA VAL A 175 -3.99 18.16 18.34
C VAL A 175 -3.82 17.70 19.78
N GLU A 176 -3.79 16.38 19.97
CA GLU A 176 -3.43 15.69 21.20
C GLU A 176 -1.96 15.24 21.18
N ASP A 177 -1.45 14.84 22.33
CA ASP A 177 -0.04 14.48 22.54
C ASP A 177 0.23 13.01 22.22
N TYR A 178 0.04 12.62 20.93
CA TYR A 178 0.42 11.30 20.43
C TYR A 178 0.74 11.32 18.94
N PHE A 179 1.61 10.39 18.53
CA PHE A 179 1.75 9.97 17.13
C PHE A 179 0.82 8.79 16.85
N PHE A 180 0.34 8.72 15.60
CA PHE A 180 -0.52 7.63 15.16
C PHE A 180 0.18 6.73 14.15
N PHE A 181 0.04 5.40 14.32
CA PHE A 181 0.59 4.40 13.42
C PHE A 181 -0.48 3.36 13.04
N PRO A 182 -1.33 3.66 12.03
CA PRO A 182 -2.40 2.76 11.57
C PRO A 182 -1.90 1.78 10.52
N SER A 183 -1.38 0.64 10.90
CA SER A 183 -0.92 -0.38 9.98
C SER A 183 -1.00 -1.77 10.60
N ARG A 184 -1.25 -2.78 9.77
CA ARG A 184 -1.05 -4.17 10.18
C ARG A 184 0.37 -4.35 10.73
N ILE A 185 0.51 -5.23 11.71
CA ILE A 185 1.81 -5.52 12.31
C ILE A 185 2.52 -6.54 11.42
N THR A 186 3.54 -6.09 10.73
CA THR A 186 4.41 -6.94 9.91
C THR A 186 5.83 -6.38 9.90
N GLY A 187 6.81 -7.23 9.69
CA GLY A 187 8.22 -6.80 9.64
C GLY A 187 8.49 -5.69 8.61
N VAL A 188 7.77 -5.70 7.48
CA VAL A 188 7.92 -4.68 6.43
C VAL A 188 7.28 -3.33 6.80
N LYS A 189 6.41 -3.27 7.81
CA LYS A 189 5.84 -2.02 8.32
C LYS A 189 6.66 -1.39 9.43
N ARG A 190 7.61 -2.15 10.01
CA ARG A 190 8.65 -1.65 10.94
C ARG A 190 8.14 -1.05 12.26
N GLN A 191 7.11 -1.63 12.88
CA GLN A 191 6.71 -1.25 14.23
C GLN A 191 7.88 -1.35 15.22
N MET A 192 8.71 -2.40 15.09
CA MET A 192 9.90 -2.59 15.91
C MET A 192 10.88 -1.41 15.81
N LEU A 193 11.11 -0.86 14.60
CA LEU A 193 11.96 0.32 14.41
C LEU A 193 11.41 1.54 15.18
N VAL A 194 10.09 1.73 15.17
CA VAL A 194 9.45 2.82 15.91
C VAL A 194 9.61 2.62 17.43
N LEU A 195 9.43 1.41 17.95
CA LEU A 195 9.67 1.11 19.37
C LEU A 195 11.12 1.36 19.78
N GLN A 196 12.07 0.98 18.93
CA GLN A 196 13.50 1.26 19.16
C GLN A 196 13.80 2.77 19.12
N ALA A 197 13.14 3.52 18.24
CA ALA A 197 13.26 4.97 18.18
C ALA A 197 12.65 5.63 19.44
N MET A 198 11.49 5.18 19.91
CA MET A 198 10.87 5.69 21.13
C MET A 198 11.76 5.53 22.36
N ALA A 199 12.53 4.44 22.44
CA ALA A 199 13.52 4.24 23.51
C ALA A 199 14.67 5.27 23.49
N ARG A 200 14.89 5.91 22.34
CA ARG A 200 15.97 6.91 22.11
C ARG A 200 15.46 8.35 22.09
N CYS A 201 14.14 8.57 22.03
CA CYS A 201 13.56 9.91 22.10
C CYS A 201 13.95 10.63 23.39
N ARG A 202 14.36 11.88 23.28
CA ARG A 202 14.66 12.77 24.41
C ARG A 202 13.40 13.21 25.14
N LYS A 203 12.26 13.19 24.44
CA LYS A 203 10.95 13.57 24.98
C LYS A 203 10.09 12.33 25.23
N ARG A 204 9.13 12.46 26.14
CA ARG A 204 8.18 11.41 26.45
C ARG A 204 7.10 11.35 25.36
N THR A 205 7.50 10.99 24.14
CA THR A 205 6.58 10.80 23.02
C THR A 205 5.65 9.62 23.26
N VAL A 206 4.39 9.74 22.88
CA VAL A 206 3.38 8.68 22.96
C VAL A 206 3.04 8.22 21.54
N VAL A 207 2.85 6.91 21.33
CA VAL A 207 2.44 6.34 20.06
C VAL A 207 1.22 5.44 20.26
N ARG A 208 0.19 5.68 19.44
CA ARG A 208 -0.99 4.81 19.30
C ARG A 208 -0.84 3.97 18.05
N PHE A 209 -0.72 2.65 18.22
CA PHE A 209 -0.69 1.69 17.12
C PHE A 209 -2.09 1.13 16.89
N ALA A 210 -2.52 1.04 15.61
CA ALA A 210 -3.77 0.40 15.24
C ALA A 210 -3.53 -0.57 14.10
N GLY A 211 -4.12 -1.76 14.20
CA GLY A 211 -3.99 -2.85 13.25
C GLY A 211 -3.73 -4.18 13.95
N GLU A 212 -4.04 -5.26 13.25
CA GLU A 212 -3.80 -6.62 13.70
C GLU A 212 -2.49 -7.16 13.15
N ALA A 213 -1.95 -8.18 13.80
CA ALA A 213 -0.75 -8.86 13.34
C ALA A 213 -1.09 -9.94 12.30
N ASP A 214 -0.35 -9.98 11.20
CA ASP A 214 -0.43 -11.09 10.25
C ASP A 214 0.14 -12.38 10.86
N ASN A 215 1.05 -12.25 11.85
CA ASN A 215 1.69 -13.34 12.55
C ASN A 215 1.74 -13.04 14.07
N PRO A 216 1.21 -13.94 14.93
CA PRO A 216 1.26 -13.77 16.38
C PRO A 216 2.66 -13.55 16.96
N GLY A 217 3.70 -14.12 16.33
CA GLY A 217 5.09 -13.94 16.76
C GLY A 217 5.59 -12.50 16.60
N GLU A 218 5.16 -11.79 15.59
CA GLU A 218 5.53 -10.37 15.37
C GLU A 218 4.93 -9.46 16.45
N LEU A 219 3.66 -9.70 16.81
CA LEU A 219 3.03 -8.99 17.92
C LEU A 219 3.75 -9.30 19.25
N ALA A 220 4.03 -10.58 19.53
CA ALA A 220 4.73 -10.98 20.73
C ALA A 220 6.12 -10.32 20.85
N ALA A 221 6.86 -10.23 19.73
CA ALA A 221 8.14 -9.54 19.69
C ALA A 221 8.01 -8.03 20.00
N CYS A 222 6.98 -7.37 19.45
CA CYS A 222 6.70 -5.96 19.76
C CYS A 222 6.34 -5.77 21.24
N MET A 223 5.50 -6.63 21.81
CA MET A 223 5.11 -6.57 23.24
C MET A 223 6.32 -6.79 24.15
N GLN A 224 7.19 -7.74 23.83
CA GLN A 224 8.44 -7.94 24.55
C GLN A 224 9.38 -6.72 24.47
N ALA A 225 9.46 -6.09 23.30
CA ALA A 225 10.25 -4.87 23.13
C ALA A 225 9.69 -3.70 23.95
N ILE A 226 8.37 -3.54 24.05
CA ILE A 226 7.72 -2.54 24.90
C ILE A 226 8.17 -2.70 26.37
N GLN A 227 8.17 -3.93 26.89
CA GLN A 227 8.64 -4.23 28.23
C GLN A 227 10.14 -3.97 28.39
N ASN A 228 10.97 -4.47 27.48
CA ASN A 228 12.42 -4.33 27.52
C ASN A 228 12.87 -2.85 27.50
N PHE A 229 12.16 -2.01 26.74
CA PHE A 229 12.45 -0.58 26.62
C PHE A 229 11.67 0.28 27.63
N ARG A 230 10.85 -0.32 28.51
CA ARG A 230 10.01 0.37 29.51
C ARG A 230 9.10 1.42 28.88
N LEU A 231 8.38 1.02 27.83
CA LEU A 231 7.50 1.91 27.05
C LEU A 231 6.02 1.73 27.38
N GLU A 232 5.62 0.96 28.37
CA GLU A 232 4.24 0.58 28.70
C GLU A 232 3.32 1.80 28.87
N SER A 233 3.84 2.89 29.44
CA SER A 233 3.08 4.13 29.64
C SER A 233 3.10 5.10 28.44
N ARG A 234 3.76 4.70 27.33
CA ARG A 234 3.97 5.52 26.15
C ARG A 234 3.46 4.87 24.86
N VAL A 235 3.06 3.61 24.92
CA VAL A 235 2.53 2.83 23.82
C VAL A 235 1.11 2.42 24.12
N GLU A 236 0.19 2.75 23.24
CA GLU A 236 -1.18 2.26 23.26
C GLU A 236 -1.41 1.38 22.03
N TRP A 237 -1.77 0.12 22.25
CA TRP A 237 -2.04 -0.84 21.20
C TRP A 237 -3.54 -1.03 21.05
N LEU A 238 -4.13 -0.50 19.97
CA LEU A 238 -5.58 -0.41 19.79
C LEU A 238 -6.20 -1.64 19.09
N GLY A 239 -5.34 -2.51 18.51
CA GLY A 239 -5.86 -3.62 17.68
C GLY A 239 -6.62 -3.11 16.46
N TRP A 240 -7.62 -3.88 16.02
CA TRP A 240 -8.52 -3.45 14.97
C TRP A 240 -9.42 -2.30 15.46
N ILE A 241 -9.60 -1.29 14.62
CA ILE A 241 -10.45 -0.13 14.90
C ILE A 241 -11.39 0.14 13.73
N SER A 242 -12.54 0.74 13.99
CA SER A 242 -13.47 1.17 12.94
C SER A 242 -12.88 2.30 12.08
N GLU A 243 -13.36 2.44 10.84
CA GLU A 243 -12.97 3.55 9.96
C GLU A 243 -13.28 4.93 10.57
N GLU A 244 -14.37 5.06 11.33
CA GLU A 244 -14.69 6.28 12.05
C GLU A 244 -13.64 6.58 13.11
N ARG A 245 -13.31 5.60 13.95
CA ARG A 245 -12.27 5.75 14.98
C ARG A 245 -10.90 6.04 14.38
N LYS A 246 -10.59 5.43 13.24
CA LYS A 246 -9.35 5.70 12.49
C LYS A 246 -9.27 7.17 12.08
N ARG A 247 -10.35 7.73 11.51
CA ARG A 247 -10.38 9.15 11.12
C ARG A 247 -10.25 10.10 12.30
N GLU A 248 -10.89 9.81 13.44
CA GLU A 248 -10.71 10.60 14.68
C GLU A 248 -9.26 10.59 15.16
N LEU A 249 -8.60 9.42 15.14
CA LEU A 249 -7.21 9.31 15.52
C LEU A 249 -6.27 10.06 14.58
N TYR A 250 -6.53 10.03 13.27
CA TYR A 250 -5.82 10.90 12.34
C TYR A 250 -6.07 12.37 12.62
N ALA A 251 -7.33 12.77 12.81
CA ALA A 251 -7.71 14.17 13.03
C ALA A 251 -7.02 14.78 14.25
N ASN A 252 -6.80 13.99 15.30
CA ASN A 252 -6.33 14.49 16.59
C ASN A 252 -4.85 14.17 16.88
N CYS A 253 -4.15 13.38 16.08
CA CYS A 253 -2.73 13.09 16.33
C CYS A 253 -1.84 14.32 16.07
N LEU A 254 -0.64 14.30 16.64
CA LEU A 254 0.43 15.25 16.35
C LEU A 254 1.03 15.05 14.97
N GLY A 255 1.15 13.80 14.55
CA GLY A 255 1.69 13.37 13.27
C GLY A 255 1.54 11.86 13.11
N VAL A 256 1.81 11.37 11.94
CA VAL A 256 1.67 9.96 11.56
C VAL A 256 3.03 9.34 11.35
N LEU A 257 3.25 8.16 11.92
CA LEU A 257 4.45 7.37 11.71
C LEU A 257 4.17 6.32 10.64
N PHE A 258 4.92 6.35 9.55
CA PHE A 258 4.78 5.35 8.49
C PHE A 258 6.13 5.10 7.80
N PRO A 259 7.05 4.33 8.43
CA PRO A 259 8.37 4.00 7.91
C PRO A 259 8.44 2.61 7.26
N PRO A 260 7.57 2.20 6.30
CA PRO A 260 7.60 0.87 5.73
C PRO A 260 8.88 0.60 4.92
N VAL A 261 9.13 -0.67 4.58
CA VAL A 261 10.16 -1.06 3.61
C VAL A 261 9.52 -1.07 2.22
N ASP A 262 9.99 -0.18 1.34
CA ASP A 262 9.65 -0.19 -0.09
C ASP A 262 8.15 -0.43 -0.35
N GLU A 263 7.31 0.42 0.23
CA GLU A 263 5.84 0.36 0.10
C GLU A 263 5.40 0.63 -1.34
N ASP A 264 4.34 -0.02 -1.76
CA ASP A 264 3.84 0.13 -3.13
C ASP A 264 3.19 1.50 -3.36
N TYR A 265 2.36 1.98 -2.42
CA TYR A 265 1.66 3.27 -2.53
C TYR A 265 1.67 4.06 -1.23
N GLY A 266 1.06 3.51 -0.17
CA GLY A 266 1.03 4.12 1.15
C GLY A 266 -0.17 5.02 1.38
N TYR A 267 -1.39 4.47 1.35
CA TYR A 267 -2.63 5.20 1.67
C TYR A 267 -2.56 5.97 2.99
N ILE A 268 -1.84 5.43 3.97
CA ILE A 268 -1.61 6.07 5.28
C ILE A 268 -1.04 7.49 5.11
N THR A 269 -0.15 7.69 4.13
CA THR A 269 0.41 9.01 3.83
C THR A 269 -0.66 9.98 3.31
N LEU A 270 -1.52 9.52 2.40
CA LEU A 270 -2.60 10.35 1.83
C LEU A 270 -3.69 10.65 2.87
N GLU A 271 -4.04 9.66 3.71
CA GLU A 271 -4.99 9.82 4.82
C GLU A 271 -4.48 10.85 5.84
N ALA A 272 -3.18 10.82 6.15
CA ALA A 272 -2.53 11.82 7.01
C ALA A 272 -2.57 13.23 6.39
N MET A 273 -2.22 13.36 5.10
CA MET A 273 -2.29 14.63 4.37
C MET A 273 -3.70 15.21 4.34
N LEU A 274 -4.71 14.39 4.06
CA LEU A 274 -6.12 14.77 4.12
C LEU A 274 -6.56 15.25 5.51
N SER A 275 -5.89 14.77 6.56
CA SER A 275 -6.11 15.17 7.95
C SER A 275 -5.22 16.34 8.39
N SER A 276 -4.47 16.98 7.48
CA SER A 276 -3.47 18.02 7.79
C SER A 276 -2.46 17.55 8.86
N LYS A 277 -2.00 16.30 8.76
CA LYS A 277 -1.00 15.76 9.69
C LYS A 277 0.29 15.43 8.95
N PRO A 278 1.46 15.86 9.49
CA PRO A 278 2.74 15.51 8.91
C PRO A 278 3.01 14.01 9.05
N VAL A 279 3.67 13.45 8.06
CA VAL A 279 4.11 12.05 8.08
C VAL A 279 5.62 12.00 8.35
N ILE A 280 6.03 11.13 9.27
CA ILE A 280 7.42 10.70 9.40
C ILE A 280 7.56 9.35 8.69
N THR A 281 8.40 9.33 7.67
CA THR A 281 8.71 8.12 6.88
C THR A 281 10.23 7.91 6.80
N CYS A 282 10.67 6.82 6.16
CA CYS A 282 12.10 6.55 5.96
C CYS A 282 12.52 6.72 4.50
N SER A 283 13.83 6.97 4.28
CA SER A 283 14.42 7.18 2.96
C SER A 283 14.29 5.97 2.01
N ASP A 284 13.96 4.80 2.52
CA ASP A 284 13.72 3.57 1.78
C ASP A 284 12.25 3.11 1.78
N SER A 285 11.33 4.02 2.10
CA SER A 285 9.89 3.67 2.25
C SER A 285 9.13 3.53 0.94
N GLY A 286 9.72 3.83 -0.22
CA GLY A 286 9.09 3.64 -1.54
C GLY A 286 7.97 4.64 -1.80
N GLY A 287 6.73 4.18 -2.06
CA GLY A 287 5.59 5.01 -2.42
C GLY A 287 5.32 6.23 -1.54
N PRO A 288 5.42 6.18 -0.21
CA PRO A 288 5.32 7.37 0.65
C PRO A 288 6.22 8.54 0.25
N LEU A 289 7.40 8.25 -0.31
CA LEU A 289 8.35 9.29 -0.75
C LEU A 289 7.90 10.09 -1.99
N GLU A 290 6.87 9.64 -2.67
CA GLU A 290 6.27 10.39 -3.78
C GLU A 290 5.42 11.57 -3.26
N PHE A 291 4.94 11.45 -2.04
CA PHE A 291 4.04 12.41 -1.40
C PHE A 291 4.75 13.23 -0.34
N VAL A 292 5.61 12.60 0.48
CA VAL A 292 6.33 13.27 1.57
C VAL A 292 7.59 13.94 1.03
N VAL A 293 7.59 15.27 1.04
CA VAL A 293 8.79 16.10 0.78
C VAL A 293 9.38 16.48 2.11
N ASN A 294 10.66 16.10 2.30
CA ASN A 294 11.35 16.28 3.59
C ASN A 294 11.40 17.75 4.02
N ARG A 295 10.93 18.03 5.24
CA ARG A 295 10.83 19.36 5.87
C ARG A 295 9.87 20.34 5.17
N GLU A 296 9.06 19.86 4.22
CA GLU A 296 8.01 20.65 3.57
C GLU A 296 6.62 20.09 3.88
N THR A 297 6.39 18.78 3.68
CA THR A 297 5.09 18.13 3.92
C THR A 297 5.16 17.01 4.96
N GLY A 298 6.34 16.76 5.50
CA GLY A 298 6.63 15.74 6.50
C GLY A 298 8.13 15.64 6.74
N LEU A 299 8.56 14.55 7.36
CA LEU A 299 9.96 14.27 7.63
C LEU A 299 10.37 12.91 7.03
N VAL A 300 11.54 12.89 6.39
CA VAL A 300 12.17 11.67 5.88
C VAL A 300 13.41 11.39 6.72
N ALA A 301 13.37 10.31 7.49
CA ALA A 301 14.47 9.85 8.34
C ALA A 301 15.26 8.73 7.65
N ASP A 302 16.50 8.50 8.05
CA ASP A 302 17.16 7.25 7.72
C ASP A 302 16.47 6.09 8.46
N PRO A 303 16.50 4.84 7.91
CA PRO A 303 15.86 3.68 8.53
C PRO A 303 16.67 3.18 9.75
N GLN A 304 16.99 4.11 10.66
CA GLN A 304 17.72 3.88 11.88
C GLN A 304 16.95 4.47 13.08
N PRO A 305 16.99 3.80 14.24
CA PRO A 305 16.24 4.25 15.41
C PRO A 305 16.58 5.67 15.85
N GLU A 306 17.86 6.08 15.74
CA GLU A 306 18.33 7.40 16.16
C GLU A 306 17.78 8.51 15.26
N SER A 307 17.79 8.31 13.94
CA SER A 307 17.29 9.27 12.97
C SER A 307 15.76 9.44 13.11
N LEU A 308 15.04 8.32 13.27
CA LEU A 308 13.61 8.35 13.48
C LEU A 308 13.23 9.01 14.81
N ALA A 309 13.99 8.77 15.89
CA ALA A 309 13.82 9.44 17.18
C ALA A 309 13.99 10.96 17.08
N GLN A 310 15.01 11.42 16.34
CA GLN A 310 15.23 12.85 16.10
C GLN A 310 14.06 13.50 15.36
N ALA A 311 13.51 12.82 14.34
CA ALA A 311 12.34 13.29 13.62
C ALA A 311 11.11 13.37 14.55
N MET A 312 10.86 12.35 15.38
CA MET A 312 9.79 12.35 16.36
C MET A 312 9.94 13.48 17.40
N ASP A 313 11.16 13.65 17.96
CA ASP A 313 11.43 14.71 18.93
C ASP A 313 11.23 16.09 18.32
N SER A 314 11.60 16.32 17.05
CA SER A 314 11.46 17.62 16.39
C SER A 314 10.01 18.05 16.25
N LEU A 315 9.11 17.16 15.85
CA LEU A 315 7.65 17.45 15.78
C LEU A 315 7.04 17.59 17.19
N TRP A 316 7.53 16.81 18.16
CA TRP A 316 7.03 16.86 19.52
C TRP A 316 7.38 18.20 20.20
N MET A 317 8.57 18.75 19.96
CA MET A 317 9.03 20.00 20.55
C MET A 317 8.47 21.24 19.85
N ASP A 318 8.28 21.20 18.53
CA ASP A 318 7.78 22.33 17.74
C ASP A 318 6.43 22.01 17.09
N ARG A 319 5.37 22.31 17.82
CA ARG A 319 3.97 22.12 17.39
C ARG A 319 3.58 22.98 16.21
N ARG A 320 4.18 24.17 16.09
CA ARG A 320 3.92 25.06 14.95
C ARG A 320 4.55 24.51 13.68
N PHE A 321 5.77 24.02 13.78
CA PHE A 321 6.43 23.34 12.67
C PHE A 321 5.64 22.09 12.24
N SER A 322 5.20 21.26 13.21
CA SER A 322 4.34 20.11 12.92
C SER A 322 3.07 20.49 12.15
N ALA A 323 2.35 21.51 12.62
CA ALA A 323 1.13 21.99 11.97
C ALA A 323 1.41 22.52 10.55
N ALA A 324 2.46 23.31 10.37
CA ALA A 324 2.84 23.86 9.06
C ALA A 324 3.15 22.76 8.03
N LEU A 325 3.86 21.69 8.44
CA LEU A 325 4.10 20.54 7.58
C LEU A 325 2.80 19.80 7.20
N GLY A 326 1.87 19.67 8.15
CA GLY A 326 0.58 19.01 7.91
C GLY A 326 -0.29 19.81 6.93
N ASP A 327 -0.36 21.13 7.08
CA ASP A 327 -1.12 22.01 6.18
C ASP A 327 -0.52 22.02 4.77
N ALA A 328 0.81 22.06 4.65
CA ALA A 328 1.50 21.95 3.38
C ALA A 328 1.27 20.57 2.72
N GLY A 329 1.22 19.49 3.53
CA GLY A 329 0.85 18.16 3.05
C GLY A 329 -0.56 18.12 2.46
N ARG A 330 -1.54 18.75 3.11
CA ARG A 330 -2.91 18.84 2.60
C ARG A 330 -2.98 19.63 1.30
N ALA A 331 -2.29 20.78 1.21
CA ALA A 331 -2.21 21.56 -0.02
C ALA A 331 -1.62 20.73 -1.16
N ARG A 332 -0.50 20.03 -0.92
CA ARG A 332 0.12 19.14 -1.90
C ARG A 332 -0.84 18.04 -2.38
N TYR A 333 -1.62 17.41 -1.48
CA TYR A 333 -2.63 16.42 -1.89
C TYR A 333 -3.65 17.02 -2.86
N GLN A 334 -4.10 18.26 -2.61
CA GLN A 334 -5.04 18.95 -3.50
C GLN A 334 -4.43 19.26 -4.87
N ASP A 335 -3.18 19.72 -4.90
CA ASP A 335 -2.44 20.04 -6.13
C ASP A 335 -2.19 18.81 -7.01
N LEU A 336 -2.07 17.62 -6.42
CA LEU A 336 -1.92 16.36 -7.16
C LEU A 336 -3.17 15.96 -7.97
N GLY A 337 -4.32 16.55 -7.71
CA GLY A 337 -5.57 16.31 -8.45
C GLY A 337 -6.03 14.85 -8.43
N ILE A 338 -5.71 14.10 -7.36
CA ILE A 338 -6.03 12.69 -7.23
C ILE A 338 -7.55 12.49 -7.14
N SER A 339 -8.14 11.84 -8.14
CA SER A 339 -9.59 11.63 -8.21
C SER A 339 -9.95 10.33 -8.92
N TRP A 340 -11.11 9.77 -8.60
CA TRP A 340 -11.64 8.60 -9.28
C TRP A 340 -12.04 8.91 -10.73
N ASP A 341 -12.51 10.13 -11.02
CA ASP A 341 -12.87 10.55 -12.38
C ASP A 341 -11.66 10.47 -13.31
N HIS A 342 -10.50 10.96 -12.84
CA HIS A 342 -9.25 10.87 -13.61
C HIS A 342 -8.80 9.40 -13.80
N VAL A 343 -8.93 8.57 -12.77
CA VAL A 343 -8.60 7.14 -12.85
C VAL A 343 -9.47 6.44 -13.89
N VAL A 344 -10.80 6.66 -13.84
CA VAL A 344 -11.76 6.06 -14.78
C VAL A 344 -11.47 6.52 -16.19
N GLU A 345 -11.26 7.82 -16.43
CA GLU A 345 -10.90 8.36 -17.73
C GLU A 345 -9.67 7.64 -18.31
N LYS A 346 -8.57 7.58 -17.56
CA LYS A 346 -7.33 6.93 -18.01
C LYS A 346 -7.49 5.45 -18.31
N LEU A 347 -8.21 4.73 -17.48
CA LEU A 347 -8.39 3.27 -17.66
C LEU A 347 -9.36 2.93 -18.80
N LEU A 348 -10.16 3.88 -19.27
CA LEU A 348 -11.14 3.69 -20.35
C LEU A 348 -10.76 4.32 -21.68
N CYS A 349 -9.70 5.11 -21.76
CA CYS A 349 -9.13 5.68 -23.00
C CYS A 349 -8.44 4.66 -23.94
#